data_c1075bc378f443d4691c27c8e365cee9
#
_entry.id   c1075bc378f443d4691c27c8e365cee9
#
_cell.length_a   1.000
_cell.length_b   1.000
_cell.length_c   1.000
_cell.angle_alpha   90.00
_cell.angle_beta   90.00
_cell.angle_gamma   90.00
#
_symmetry.space_group_name_H-M   'P 1'
#
loop_
_entity.id
_entity.type
_entity.pdbx_description
1 polymer ?
#
loop_
_entity_poly.entity_id
_entity_poly.type
_entity_poly.pdbx_seq_one_letter_code
_entity_poly.pdbx_strand_id
1 'polypeptide(L)'
;AIPIETFDIIVTDECHRSIYNLWAQVLEYFDAHLIGLTATPNKQTFGFFNQNLVMEYNHEQAVADGVNVNYDVYRIRTAITKAGSKVEAGYSVQVMNRETRTKRWERLDDDFAYDPDQLDRDVVAPDQIRTIVKAFRDKLFTDIFPGRTEVPKTLIFAKDDAHAENIVEILREEFGKGNEFAQKITYRTTGVTPKELIKAFRNSYHPRIAVTVDMIATGTDIKPVEI
;
A
#
# COMPACT_ATOMS: atom_id res chain seq x y z
N ALA A 1 22.34 -32.05 5.21
CA ALA A 1 22.60 -30.69 4.69
C ALA A 1 22.72 -30.80 3.17
N ILE A 2 22.31 -29.79 2.44
CA ILE A 2 22.50 -29.70 0.98
C ILE A 2 23.95 -29.25 0.75
N PRO A 3 24.76 -29.95 -0.09
CA PRO A 3 26.13 -29.51 -0.38
C PRO A 3 26.19 -28.12 -1.00
N ILE A 4 27.28 -27.39 -0.74
CA ILE A 4 27.42 -26.01 -1.22
C ILE A 4 27.51 -25.91 -2.74
N GLU A 5 27.95 -26.98 -3.41
CA GLU A 5 28.14 -27.10 -4.85
C GLU A 5 26.86 -27.58 -5.57
N THR A 6 25.72 -27.65 -4.87
CA THR A 6 24.51 -28.25 -5.47
C THR A 6 23.96 -27.44 -6.63
N PHE A 7 24.18 -26.13 -6.64
CA PHE A 7 23.64 -25.22 -7.65
C PHE A 7 24.76 -24.42 -8.30
N ASP A 8 24.75 -24.36 -9.63
CA ASP A 8 25.65 -23.50 -10.40
C ASP A 8 25.10 -22.07 -10.50
N ILE A 9 23.78 -21.94 -10.58
CA ILE A 9 23.07 -20.66 -10.70
C ILE A 9 21.87 -20.64 -9.78
N ILE A 10 21.70 -19.53 -9.07
CA ILE A 10 20.51 -19.24 -8.27
C ILE A 10 19.86 -17.96 -8.80
N VAL A 11 18.59 -18.06 -9.19
CA VAL A 11 17.78 -16.91 -9.59
C VAL A 11 16.81 -16.58 -8.47
N THR A 12 16.85 -15.35 -7.97
CA THR A 12 15.91 -14.87 -6.96
C THR A 12 15.05 -13.76 -7.53
N ASP A 13 13.75 -14.00 -7.56
CA ASP A 13 12.75 -12.98 -7.88
C ASP A 13 12.45 -12.12 -6.64
N GLU A 14 12.01 -10.87 -6.86
CA GLU A 14 11.84 -9.86 -5.80
C GLU A 14 13.10 -9.78 -4.89
N CYS A 15 14.27 -9.79 -5.49
CA CYS A 15 15.55 -9.93 -4.78
C CYS A 15 15.77 -8.84 -3.73
N HIS A 16 15.15 -7.65 -3.87
CA HIS A 16 15.16 -6.59 -2.87
C HIS A 16 14.60 -7.03 -1.50
N ARG A 17 13.86 -8.14 -1.42
CA ARG A 17 13.37 -8.75 -0.18
C ARG A 17 14.26 -9.88 0.32
N SER A 18 14.94 -10.56 -0.60
CA SER A 18 15.72 -11.77 -0.32
C SER A 18 17.15 -11.49 0.16
N ILE A 19 17.64 -10.26 0.03
CA ILE A 19 19.00 -9.86 0.42
C ILE A 19 19.17 -9.56 1.91
N TYR A 20 18.17 -9.88 2.74
CA TYR A 20 18.20 -9.61 4.18
C TYR A 20 18.05 -10.87 5.01
N ASN A 21 18.56 -10.79 6.26
CA ASN A 21 18.37 -11.78 7.30
C ASN A 21 18.73 -13.22 6.87
N LEU A 22 17.84 -14.16 7.14
CA LEU A 22 18.04 -15.57 6.88
C LEU A 22 18.19 -15.89 5.38
N TRP A 23 17.46 -15.19 4.51
CA TRP A 23 17.52 -15.40 3.07
C TRP A 23 18.88 -14.99 2.48
N ALA A 24 19.49 -13.91 2.96
CA ALA A 24 20.83 -13.53 2.55
C ALA A 24 21.84 -14.66 2.86
N GLN A 25 21.75 -15.25 4.05
CA GLN A 25 22.60 -16.37 4.45
C GLN A 25 22.42 -17.60 3.55
N VAL A 26 21.19 -17.87 3.11
CA VAL A 26 20.90 -18.97 2.17
C VAL A 26 21.54 -18.70 0.80
N LEU A 27 21.44 -17.47 0.30
CA LEU A 27 22.04 -17.09 -0.98
C LEU A 27 23.57 -17.13 -0.94
N GLU A 28 24.16 -16.70 0.19
CA GLU A 28 25.61 -16.68 0.40
C GLU A 28 26.20 -18.06 0.73
N TYR A 29 25.37 -19.03 1.14
CA TYR A 29 25.81 -20.37 1.49
C TYR A 29 26.30 -21.17 0.30
N PHE A 30 25.65 -21.04 -0.85
CA PHE A 30 25.96 -21.82 -2.04
C PHE A 30 27.07 -21.18 -2.87
N ASP A 31 27.97 -22.01 -3.41
CA ASP A 31 28.98 -21.60 -4.39
C ASP A 31 28.35 -21.53 -5.80
N ALA A 32 27.52 -20.51 -5.99
CA ALA A 32 26.68 -20.33 -7.17
C ALA A 32 26.69 -18.90 -7.68
N HIS A 33 26.51 -18.73 -9.00
CA HIS A 33 26.25 -17.40 -9.56
C HIS A 33 24.85 -16.93 -9.22
N LEU A 34 24.75 -15.74 -8.57
CA LEU A 34 23.47 -15.17 -8.17
C LEU A 34 22.93 -14.21 -9.23
N ILE A 35 21.68 -14.41 -9.64
CA ILE A 35 20.92 -13.50 -10.52
C ILE A 35 19.72 -12.97 -9.74
N GLY A 36 19.68 -11.66 -9.49
CA GLY A 36 18.58 -10.99 -8.84
C GLY A 36 17.65 -10.31 -9.84
N LEU A 37 16.35 -10.59 -9.74
CA LEU A 37 15.29 -9.91 -10.49
C LEU A 37 14.49 -9.03 -9.53
N THR A 38 14.19 -7.79 -9.92
CA THR A 38 13.35 -6.88 -9.12
C THR A 38 12.83 -5.74 -9.96
N ALA A 39 11.59 -5.35 -9.70
CA ALA A 39 11.00 -4.14 -10.26
C ALA A 39 11.35 -2.88 -9.44
N THR A 40 11.84 -3.03 -8.21
CA THR A 40 12.08 -1.93 -7.26
C THR A 40 13.46 -2.03 -6.61
N PRO A 41 14.56 -1.92 -7.39
CA PRO A 41 15.89 -1.97 -6.84
C PRO A 41 16.17 -0.77 -5.93
N ASN A 42 16.87 -0.98 -4.84
CA ASN A 42 17.32 0.07 -3.92
C ASN A 42 18.85 0.02 -3.75
N LYS A 43 19.41 0.98 -3.01
CA LYS A 43 20.86 1.04 -2.78
C LYS A 43 21.44 -0.22 -2.17
N GLN A 44 20.69 -0.90 -1.31
CA GLN A 44 21.13 -2.15 -0.67
C GLN A 44 21.10 -3.32 -1.66
N THR A 45 20.10 -3.36 -2.56
CA THR A 45 20.04 -4.33 -3.66
C THR A 45 21.29 -4.21 -4.53
N PHE A 46 21.62 -3.00 -4.99
CA PHE A 46 22.82 -2.76 -5.75
C PHE A 46 24.10 -3.12 -4.98
N GLY A 47 24.15 -2.81 -3.69
CA GLY A 47 25.29 -3.17 -2.82
C GLY A 47 25.50 -4.67 -2.71
N PHE A 48 24.43 -5.44 -2.50
CA PHE A 48 24.50 -6.90 -2.40
C PHE A 48 25.03 -7.56 -3.68
N PHE A 49 24.62 -7.07 -4.85
CA PHE A 49 25.08 -7.55 -6.16
C PHE A 49 26.32 -6.81 -6.69
N ASN A 50 27.13 -6.19 -5.83
CA ASN A 50 28.40 -5.51 -6.18
C ASN A 50 28.24 -4.45 -7.29
N GLN A 51 27.13 -3.74 -7.36
CA GLN A 51 26.79 -2.75 -8.38
C GLN A 51 26.70 -3.36 -9.81
N ASN A 52 26.59 -4.67 -9.94
CA ASN A 52 26.56 -5.37 -11.21
C ASN A 52 25.13 -5.37 -11.80
N LEU A 53 24.74 -4.26 -12.41
CA LEU A 53 23.48 -4.16 -13.16
C LEU A 53 23.70 -4.68 -14.58
N VAL A 54 23.13 -5.85 -14.88
CA VAL A 54 23.28 -6.52 -16.17
C VAL A 54 22.27 -6.02 -17.19
N MET A 55 21.03 -5.77 -16.76
CA MET A 55 19.93 -5.32 -17.61
C MET A 55 18.96 -4.45 -16.82
N GLU A 56 18.49 -3.40 -17.45
CA GLU A 56 17.42 -2.55 -16.95
C GLU A 56 16.37 -2.36 -18.05
N TYR A 57 15.10 -2.52 -17.69
CA TYR A 57 13.95 -2.18 -18.52
C TYR A 57 13.05 -1.25 -17.70
N ASN A 58 13.31 0.03 -17.81
CA ASN A 58 12.68 1.03 -16.96
C ASN A 58 11.26 1.37 -17.43
N HIS A 59 10.51 2.11 -16.59
CA HIS A 59 9.13 2.49 -16.86
C HIS A 59 8.99 3.31 -18.15
N GLU A 60 9.92 4.22 -18.42
CA GLU A 60 9.89 5.08 -19.62
C GLU A 60 10.00 4.25 -20.91
N GLN A 61 10.90 3.26 -20.92
CA GLN A 61 11.01 2.33 -22.03
C GLN A 61 9.74 1.50 -22.19
N ALA A 62 9.18 0.98 -21.08
CA ALA A 62 7.95 0.19 -21.12
C ALA A 62 6.74 0.99 -21.64
N VAL A 63 6.67 2.28 -21.33
CA VAL A 63 5.64 3.19 -21.89
C VAL A 63 5.89 3.44 -23.39
N ALA A 64 7.13 3.71 -23.79
CA ALA A 64 7.48 3.91 -25.19
C ALA A 64 7.18 2.68 -26.05
N ASP A 65 7.41 1.48 -25.53
CA ASP A 65 7.12 0.20 -26.19
C ASP A 65 5.63 -0.20 -26.13
N GLY A 66 4.76 0.61 -25.48
CA GLY A 66 3.34 0.32 -25.32
C GLY A 66 3.01 -0.86 -24.39
N VAL A 67 3.97 -1.31 -23.60
CA VAL A 67 3.80 -2.39 -22.62
C VAL A 67 3.18 -1.85 -21.34
N ASN A 68 3.50 -0.62 -20.97
CA ASN A 68 2.97 0.06 -19.79
C ASN A 68 2.27 1.37 -20.18
N VAL A 69 1.56 1.97 -19.24
CA VAL A 69 0.88 3.27 -19.42
C VAL A 69 1.57 4.34 -18.58
N ASN A 70 1.50 5.58 -19.04
CA ASN A 70 1.98 6.71 -18.26
C ASN A 70 1.04 6.98 -17.08
N TYR A 71 1.50 7.78 -16.10
CA TYR A 71 0.73 8.12 -14.92
C TYR A 71 0.90 9.58 -14.53
N ASP A 72 -0.12 10.12 -13.87
CA ASP A 72 -0.12 11.43 -13.26
C ASP A 72 -0.12 11.32 -11.75
N VAL A 73 0.63 12.20 -11.07
CA VAL A 73 0.76 12.21 -9.61
C VAL A 73 -0.04 13.35 -9.01
N TYR A 74 -1.10 13.05 -8.29
CA TYR A 74 -1.90 14.00 -7.52
C TYR A 74 -1.55 13.91 -6.03
N ARG A 75 -1.27 15.05 -5.39
CA ARG A 75 -0.98 15.12 -3.97
C ARG A 75 -2.08 15.84 -3.21
N ILE A 76 -2.75 15.13 -2.31
CA ILE A 76 -3.69 15.72 -1.37
C ILE A 76 -2.88 16.21 -0.15
N ARG A 77 -2.94 17.51 0.12
CA ARG A 77 -2.28 18.13 1.28
C ARG A 77 -3.33 18.67 2.22
N THR A 78 -3.34 18.18 3.46
CA THR A 78 -4.20 18.70 4.52
C THR A 78 -3.41 19.69 5.40
N ALA A 79 -4.11 20.50 6.18
CA ALA A 79 -3.44 21.39 7.15
C ALA A 79 -2.60 20.58 8.16
N ILE A 80 -3.12 19.42 8.59
CA ILE A 80 -2.46 18.52 9.52
C ILE A 80 -1.17 17.95 8.91
N THR A 81 -1.19 17.54 7.63
CA THR A 81 0.01 16.98 6.95
C THR A 81 1.08 18.04 6.67
N LYS A 82 0.73 19.34 6.75
CA LYS A 82 1.70 20.44 6.57
C LYS A 82 2.35 20.89 7.86
N ALA A 83 1.59 20.94 8.96
CA ALA A 83 1.99 21.62 10.20
C ALA A 83 2.14 20.65 11.39
N GLY A 84 1.77 19.37 11.25
CA GLY A 84 1.52 18.50 12.41
C GLY A 84 0.21 18.84 13.10
N SER A 85 -0.08 18.17 14.19
CA SER A 85 -1.25 18.45 15.02
C SER A 85 -0.85 18.44 16.50
N LYS A 86 -1.44 19.35 17.27
CA LYS A 86 -1.31 19.41 18.73
C LYS A 86 -2.66 19.12 19.35
N VAL A 87 -2.72 18.17 20.26
CA VAL A 87 -3.90 17.92 21.11
C VAL A 87 -3.53 18.38 22.52
N GLU A 88 -4.27 19.36 23.04
CA GLU A 88 -3.99 19.91 24.37
C GLU A 88 -4.33 18.91 25.48
N ALA A 89 -3.63 19.00 26.59
CA ALA A 89 -3.91 18.22 27.78
C ALA A 89 -5.37 18.41 28.25
N GLY A 90 -5.97 17.36 28.76
CA GLY A 90 -7.35 17.39 29.24
C GLY A 90 -8.40 16.96 28.20
N TYR A 91 -8.05 16.86 26.92
CA TYR A 91 -8.94 16.27 25.91
C TYR A 91 -8.99 14.75 26.04
N SER A 92 -10.17 14.18 25.82
CA SER A 92 -10.34 12.73 25.76
C SER A 92 -10.14 12.26 24.33
N VAL A 93 -9.19 11.35 24.13
CA VAL A 93 -8.90 10.74 22.84
C VAL A 93 -9.33 9.27 22.85
N GLN A 94 -9.79 8.77 21.72
CA GLN A 94 -10.10 7.35 21.58
C GLN A 94 -8.82 6.58 21.29
N VAL A 95 -8.37 5.79 22.24
CA VAL A 95 -7.19 4.92 22.11
C VAL A 95 -7.65 3.50 21.79
N MET A 96 -7.03 2.87 20.81
CA MET A 96 -7.25 1.47 20.47
C MET A 96 -6.07 0.62 20.88
N ASN A 97 -6.32 -0.42 21.66
CA ASN A 97 -5.31 -1.41 21.97
C ASN A 97 -4.93 -2.21 20.72
N ARG A 98 -3.64 -2.26 20.38
CA ARG A 98 -3.13 -2.91 19.14
C ARG A 98 -3.36 -4.43 19.13
N GLU A 99 -3.32 -5.08 20.29
CA GLU A 99 -3.47 -6.54 20.42
C GLU A 99 -4.92 -6.96 20.50
N THR A 100 -5.69 -6.33 21.40
CA THR A 100 -7.09 -6.70 21.68
C THR A 100 -8.10 -5.96 20.81
N ARG A 101 -7.69 -4.88 20.11
CA ARG A 101 -8.52 -3.99 19.30
C ARG A 101 -9.69 -3.35 20.07
N THR A 102 -9.66 -3.37 21.37
CA THR A 102 -10.62 -2.68 22.19
C THR A 102 -10.37 -1.17 22.15
N LYS A 103 -11.42 -0.42 21.89
CA LYS A 103 -11.41 1.05 21.91
C LYS A 103 -11.76 1.53 23.31
N ARG A 104 -10.98 2.46 23.86
CA ARG A 104 -11.26 3.13 25.12
C ARG A 104 -11.04 4.62 24.97
N TRP A 105 -11.78 5.42 25.74
CA TRP A 105 -11.52 6.84 25.86
C TRP A 105 -10.48 7.05 26.96
N GLU A 106 -9.43 7.78 26.64
CA GLU A 106 -8.37 8.11 27.58
C GLU A 106 -8.18 9.62 27.58
N ARG A 107 -8.11 10.21 28.76
CA ARG A 107 -7.85 11.65 28.91
C ARG A 107 -6.34 11.84 28.85
N LEU A 108 -5.92 12.79 28.05
CA LEU A 108 -4.50 13.14 27.95
C LEU A 108 -4.10 13.96 29.19
N ASP A 109 -3.07 13.52 29.90
CA ASP A 109 -2.52 14.21 31.06
C ASP A 109 -1.60 15.38 30.63
N ASP A 110 -0.95 15.22 29.45
CA ASP A 110 -0.05 16.21 28.85
C ASP A 110 -0.47 16.57 27.42
N ASP A 111 0.03 17.70 26.93
CA ASP A 111 -0.09 18.10 25.53
C ASP A 111 0.58 17.07 24.62
N PHE A 112 -0.13 16.58 23.64
CA PHE A 112 0.41 15.62 22.67
C PHE A 112 0.53 16.29 21.29
N ALA A 113 1.78 16.43 20.83
CA ALA A 113 2.09 17.01 19.52
C ALA A 113 2.56 15.91 18.56
N TYR A 114 2.09 15.97 17.33
CA TYR A 114 2.54 15.09 16.25
C TYR A 114 3.34 15.88 15.23
N ASP A 115 4.50 15.40 14.86
CA ASP A 115 5.16 15.85 13.67
C ASP A 115 4.45 15.33 12.40
N PRO A 116 4.50 16.08 11.28
CA PRO A 116 3.89 15.65 10.01
C PRO A 116 4.32 14.23 9.58
N ASP A 117 5.56 13.85 9.86
CA ASP A 117 6.13 12.55 9.51
C ASP A 117 5.64 11.38 10.40
N GLN A 118 4.98 11.68 11.53
CA GLN A 118 4.40 10.68 12.43
C GLN A 118 2.94 10.36 12.07
N LEU A 119 2.28 11.24 11.31
CA LEU A 119 0.93 11.01 10.80
C LEU A 119 0.94 9.82 9.82
N ASP A 120 -0.07 8.97 9.94
CA ASP A 120 -0.24 7.70 9.23
C ASP A 120 0.82 6.64 9.60
N ARG A 121 1.94 7.03 10.19
CA ARG A 121 2.97 6.09 10.64
C ARG A 121 2.68 5.56 12.04
N ASP A 122 2.46 6.46 12.98
CA ASP A 122 2.26 6.14 14.41
C ASP A 122 0.85 6.46 14.89
N VAL A 123 0.17 7.39 14.21
CA VAL A 123 -1.18 7.84 14.54
C VAL A 123 -2.08 7.75 13.31
N VAL A 124 -3.22 7.09 13.47
CA VAL A 124 -4.29 7.05 12.46
C VAL A 124 -5.42 7.91 12.96
N ALA A 125 -5.66 9.04 12.28
CA ALA A 125 -6.75 9.96 12.60
C ALA A 125 -7.92 9.75 11.63
N PRO A 126 -9.08 9.24 12.07
CA PRO A 126 -10.25 9.04 11.20
C PRO A 126 -10.68 10.31 10.47
N ASP A 127 -10.57 11.48 11.13
CA ASP A 127 -10.89 12.77 10.53
C ASP A 127 -9.93 13.15 9.38
N GLN A 128 -8.67 12.77 9.48
CA GLN A 128 -7.71 12.95 8.41
C GLN A 128 -8.04 12.04 7.21
N ILE A 129 -8.34 10.77 7.46
CA ILE A 129 -8.78 9.84 6.41
C ILE A 129 -10.02 10.40 5.71
N ARG A 130 -11.02 10.85 6.49
CA ARG A 130 -12.23 11.46 5.96
C ARG A 130 -11.95 12.69 5.10
N THR A 131 -11.04 13.55 5.53
CA THR A 131 -10.63 14.75 4.78
C THR A 131 -9.98 14.36 3.45
N ILE A 132 -9.12 13.35 3.44
CA ILE A 132 -8.47 12.84 2.22
C ILE A 132 -9.50 12.22 1.28
N VAL A 133 -10.40 11.39 1.80
CA VAL A 133 -11.46 10.73 1.00
C VAL A 133 -12.42 11.75 0.41
N LYS A 134 -12.81 12.80 1.16
CA LYS A 134 -13.62 13.91 0.64
C LYS A 134 -12.90 14.63 -0.48
N ALA A 135 -11.64 15.02 -0.27
CA ALA A 135 -10.85 15.70 -1.29
C ALA A 135 -10.72 14.84 -2.56
N PHE A 136 -10.47 13.54 -2.42
CA PHE A 136 -10.44 12.60 -3.53
C PHE A 136 -11.80 12.57 -4.28
N ARG A 137 -12.91 12.35 -3.57
CA ARG A 137 -14.25 12.33 -4.15
C ARG A 137 -14.58 13.61 -4.90
N ASP A 138 -14.31 14.76 -4.29
CA ASP A 138 -14.69 16.08 -4.84
C ASP A 138 -13.85 16.45 -6.07
N LYS A 139 -12.60 15.95 -6.13
CA LYS A 139 -11.67 16.19 -7.24
C LYS A 139 -11.69 15.12 -8.34
N LEU A 140 -12.32 14.00 -8.07
CA LEU A 140 -12.30 12.85 -8.97
C LEU A 140 -12.81 13.16 -10.37
N PHE A 141 -13.94 13.88 -10.46
CA PHE A 141 -14.62 14.17 -11.74
C PHE A 141 -14.39 15.58 -12.27
N THR A 142 -13.68 16.40 -11.52
CA THR A 142 -13.33 17.77 -11.92
C THR A 142 -11.88 17.90 -12.38
N ASP A 143 -10.97 17.29 -11.64
CA ASP A 143 -9.53 17.48 -11.85
C ASP A 143 -8.83 16.19 -12.35
N ILE A 144 -9.19 15.01 -11.78
CA ILE A 144 -8.51 13.76 -12.12
C ILE A 144 -9.07 13.15 -13.41
N PHE A 145 -10.40 13.01 -13.50
CA PHE A 145 -11.11 12.51 -14.68
C PHE A 145 -12.25 13.42 -15.08
N PRO A 146 -11.96 14.58 -15.67
CA PRO A 146 -12.99 15.53 -16.10
C PRO A 146 -14.01 14.89 -17.05
N GLY A 147 -15.30 15.05 -16.70
CA GLY A 147 -16.41 14.53 -17.53
C GLY A 147 -16.77 13.07 -17.29
N ARG A 148 -16.07 12.34 -16.45
CA ARG A 148 -16.50 11.01 -16.00
C ARG A 148 -17.62 11.09 -14.98
N THR A 149 -18.46 10.06 -14.96
CA THR A 149 -19.58 9.92 -14.00
C THR A 149 -19.41 8.72 -13.09
N GLU A 150 -18.51 7.79 -13.45
CA GLU A 150 -18.27 6.56 -12.68
C GLU A 150 -16.90 6.60 -12.02
N VAL A 151 -16.86 6.15 -10.77
CA VAL A 151 -15.61 5.99 -10.02
C VAL A 151 -14.74 4.94 -10.72
N PRO A 152 -13.49 5.24 -11.08
CA PRO A 152 -12.59 4.28 -11.71
C PRO A 152 -12.21 3.15 -10.75
N LYS A 153 -11.65 2.07 -11.29
CA LYS A 153 -11.04 1.04 -10.44
C LYS A 153 -9.86 1.65 -9.69
N THR A 154 -10.00 1.71 -8.37
CA THR A 154 -9.06 2.39 -7.48
C THR A 154 -8.47 1.40 -6.49
N LEU A 155 -7.15 1.40 -6.35
CA LEU A 155 -6.42 0.61 -5.37
C LEU A 155 -5.83 1.53 -4.31
N ILE A 156 -6.16 1.27 -3.04
CA ILE A 156 -5.67 2.04 -1.91
C ILE A 156 -4.81 1.16 -1.02
N PHE A 157 -3.61 1.63 -0.71
CA PHE A 157 -2.73 0.97 0.25
C PHE A 157 -2.92 1.55 1.64
N ALA A 158 -3.19 0.68 2.60
CA ALA A 158 -3.33 1.02 4.00
C ALA A 158 -2.11 0.55 4.80
N LYS A 159 -1.86 1.18 5.94
CA LYS A 159 -0.76 0.85 6.83
C LYS A 159 -0.89 -0.56 7.46
N ASP A 160 -2.10 -0.87 7.91
CA ASP A 160 -2.45 -2.13 8.56
C ASP A 160 -3.93 -2.46 8.32
N ASP A 161 -4.34 -3.65 8.78
CA ASP A 161 -5.69 -4.15 8.59
C ASP A 161 -6.79 -3.30 9.24
N ALA A 162 -6.51 -2.69 10.40
CA ALA A 162 -7.44 -1.79 11.07
C ALA A 162 -7.58 -0.46 10.32
N HIS A 163 -6.47 0.06 9.80
CA HIS A 163 -6.47 1.24 8.93
C HIS A 163 -7.26 0.98 7.64
N ALA A 164 -7.08 -0.20 7.02
CA ALA A 164 -7.84 -0.60 5.86
C ALA A 164 -9.35 -0.64 6.11
N GLU A 165 -9.78 -1.15 7.27
CA GLU A 165 -11.20 -1.15 7.66
C GLU A 165 -11.76 0.26 7.80
N ASN A 166 -11.06 1.14 8.52
CA ASN A 166 -11.47 2.54 8.69
C ASN A 166 -11.60 3.26 7.34
N ILE A 167 -10.66 3.04 6.41
CA ILE A 167 -10.71 3.62 5.07
C ILE A 167 -11.96 3.13 4.32
N VAL A 168 -12.25 1.83 4.36
CA VAL A 168 -13.41 1.25 3.67
C VAL A 168 -14.72 1.80 4.21
N GLU A 169 -14.87 1.90 5.54
CA GLU A 169 -16.05 2.48 6.17
C GLU A 169 -16.25 3.93 5.72
N ILE A 170 -15.21 4.75 5.80
CA ILE A 170 -15.25 6.16 5.40
C ILE A 170 -15.54 6.32 3.90
N LEU A 171 -14.97 5.48 3.04
CA LEU A 171 -15.26 5.49 1.60
C LEU A 171 -16.74 5.22 1.33
N ARG A 172 -17.34 4.21 1.98
CA ARG A 172 -18.77 3.89 1.82
C ARG A 172 -19.67 5.04 2.27
N GLU A 173 -19.35 5.65 3.39
CA GLU A 173 -20.09 6.82 3.92
C GLU A 173 -19.98 8.01 2.98
N GLU A 174 -18.76 8.41 2.60
CA GLU A 174 -18.53 9.63 1.82
C GLU A 174 -19.03 9.53 0.38
N PHE A 175 -19.01 8.35 -0.22
CA PHE A 175 -19.60 8.10 -1.54
C PHE A 175 -21.09 7.73 -1.49
N GLY A 176 -21.67 7.51 -0.31
CA GLY A 176 -23.05 7.06 -0.15
C GLY A 176 -23.33 5.73 -0.84
N LYS A 177 -22.37 4.80 -0.80
CA LYS A 177 -22.41 3.50 -1.50
C LYS A 177 -22.37 2.34 -0.50
N GLY A 178 -22.93 1.20 -0.92
CA GLY A 178 -22.99 -0.01 -0.11
C GLY A 178 -21.66 -0.80 -0.07
N ASN A 179 -21.74 -1.97 0.59
CA ASN A 179 -20.58 -2.83 0.85
C ASN A 179 -19.88 -3.33 -0.42
N GLU A 180 -20.60 -3.44 -1.53
CA GLU A 180 -20.04 -3.90 -2.80
C GLU A 180 -19.09 -2.87 -3.44
N PHE A 181 -19.30 -1.58 -3.15
CA PHE A 181 -18.57 -0.49 -3.78
C PHE A 181 -17.10 -0.46 -3.39
N ALA A 182 -16.82 -0.54 -2.09
CA ALA A 182 -15.47 -0.53 -1.55
C ALA A 182 -15.26 -1.74 -0.63
N GLN A 183 -14.17 -2.49 -0.85
CA GLN A 183 -13.89 -3.69 -0.07
C GLN A 183 -12.45 -3.74 0.40
N LYS A 184 -12.27 -4.27 1.61
CA LYS A 184 -10.97 -4.59 2.17
C LYS A 184 -10.50 -5.93 1.60
N ILE A 185 -9.27 -5.97 1.11
CA ILE A 185 -8.62 -7.19 0.60
C ILE A 185 -7.31 -7.38 1.36
N THR A 186 -7.38 -8.12 2.47
CA THR A 186 -6.25 -8.46 3.32
C THR A 186 -6.31 -9.94 3.70
N TYR A 187 -5.22 -10.50 4.20
CA TYR A 187 -5.20 -11.87 4.69
C TYR A 187 -6.16 -12.13 5.87
N ARG A 188 -6.65 -11.07 6.53
CA ARG A 188 -7.64 -11.13 7.63
C ARG A 188 -9.08 -10.91 7.19
N THR A 189 -9.33 -10.80 5.89
CA THR A 189 -10.70 -10.68 5.37
C THR A 189 -11.49 -11.94 5.68
N THR A 190 -12.69 -11.77 6.23
CA THR A 190 -13.59 -12.87 6.63
C THR A 190 -14.76 -12.99 5.66
N GLY A 191 -15.30 -14.19 5.51
CA GLY A 191 -16.46 -14.49 4.66
C GLY A 191 -16.07 -14.92 3.25
N VAL A 192 -15.60 -13.97 2.43
CA VAL A 192 -15.10 -14.24 1.07
C VAL A 192 -13.59 -14.33 1.08
N THR A 193 -13.02 -15.29 0.35
CA THR A 193 -11.56 -15.43 0.32
C THR A 193 -10.87 -14.26 -0.39
N PRO A 194 -9.65 -13.86 0.03
CA PRO A 194 -8.92 -12.79 -0.66
C PRO A 194 -8.73 -13.04 -2.15
N LYS A 195 -8.54 -14.30 -2.56
CA LYS A 195 -8.42 -14.68 -3.98
C LYS A 195 -9.68 -14.39 -4.78
N GLU A 196 -10.85 -14.66 -4.20
CA GLU A 196 -12.15 -14.37 -4.83
C GLU A 196 -12.39 -12.87 -4.93
N LEU A 197 -12.01 -12.11 -3.90
CA LEU A 197 -12.09 -10.64 -3.92
C LEU A 197 -11.17 -10.03 -4.98
N ILE A 198 -9.93 -10.50 -5.10
CA ILE A 198 -9.00 -10.07 -6.15
C ILE A 198 -9.57 -10.41 -7.53
N LYS A 199 -10.14 -11.62 -7.71
CA LYS A 199 -10.78 -12.02 -8.96
C LYS A 199 -11.99 -11.13 -9.30
N ALA A 200 -12.81 -10.79 -8.30
CA ALA A 200 -13.94 -9.88 -8.47
C ALA A 200 -13.45 -8.46 -8.80
N PHE A 201 -12.44 -7.96 -8.10
CA PHE A 201 -11.86 -6.65 -8.38
C PHE A 201 -11.28 -6.55 -9.80
N ARG A 202 -10.68 -7.63 -10.29
CA ARG A 202 -10.12 -7.70 -11.65
C ARG A 202 -11.18 -7.78 -12.73
N ASN A 203 -12.24 -8.58 -12.54
CA ASN A 203 -13.12 -9.03 -13.62
C ASN A 203 -14.56 -8.53 -13.53
N SER A 204 -14.99 -8.03 -12.36
CA SER A 204 -16.37 -7.61 -12.14
C SER A 204 -16.47 -6.08 -12.04
N TYR A 205 -17.69 -5.53 -12.26
CA TYR A 205 -17.93 -4.10 -12.07
C TYR A 205 -17.62 -3.67 -10.63
N HIS A 206 -18.10 -4.40 -9.65
CA HIS A 206 -17.79 -4.24 -8.24
C HIS A 206 -16.74 -5.24 -7.75
N PRO A 207 -15.92 -4.86 -6.75
CA PRO A 207 -15.82 -3.55 -6.14
C PRO A 207 -15.14 -2.51 -7.04
N ARG A 208 -15.52 -1.22 -6.87
CA ARG A 208 -14.85 -0.12 -7.57
C ARG A 208 -13.55 0.26 -6.87
N ILE A 209 -13.53 0.18 -5.55
CA ILE A 209 -12.36 0.52 -4.72
C ILE A 209 -11.94 -0.71 -3.91
N ALA A 210 -10.67 -1.07 -3.99
CA ALA A 210 -10.05 -2.09 -3.16
C ALA A 210 -9.06 -1.42 -2.20
N VAL A 211 -9.15 -1.76 -0.91
CA VAL A 211 -8.21 -1.30 0.12
C VAL A 211 -7.41 -2.49 0.63
N THR A 212 -6.11 -2.44 0.49
CA THR A 212 -5.20 -3.53 0.85
C THR A 212 -4.04 -3.04 1.72
N VAL A 213 -3.32 -3.97 2.33
CA VAL A 213 -2.05 -3.67 3.01
C VAL A 213 -0.88 -4.13 2.12
N ASP A 214 -0.86 -5.42 1.77
CA ASP A 214 0.24 -6.06 1.06
C ASP A 214 -0.22 -7.14 0.06
N MET A 215 -1.49 -7.55 0.11
CA MET A 215 -2.00 -8.66 -0.71
C MET A 215 -2.06 -8.36 -2.22
N ILE A 216 -2.20 -7.10 -2.58
CA ILE A 216 -2.20 -6.62 -3.97
C ILE A 216 -0.97 -5.72 -4.13
N ALA A 217 0.20 -6.33 -4.00
CA ALA A 217 1.48 -5.67 -4.20
C ALA A 217 2.06 -6.04 -5.58
N THR A 218 3.38 -5.97 -5.72
CA THR A 218 4.11 -6.40 -6.91
C THR A 218 3.73 -7.81 -7.34
N GLY A 219 3.67 -8.08 -8.64
CA GLY A 219 3.34 -9.38 -9.21
C GLY A 219 1.84 -9.69 -9.33
N THR A 220 0.94 -8.79 -8.93
CA THR A 220 -0.50 -8.97 -9.12
C THR A 220 -0.99 -8.10 -10.30
N ASP A 221 -1.21 -8.72 -11.45
CA ASP A 221 -1.72 -8.02 -12.64
C ASP A 221 -3.23 -7.75 -12.51
N ILE A 222 -3.60 -6.48 -12.40
CA ILE A 222 -4.99 -6.00 -12.40
C ILE A 222 -5.13 -4.87 -13.42
N LYS A 223 -5.26 -5.25 -14.69
CA LYS A 223 -5.34 -4.30 -15.83
C LYS A 223 -6.38 -3.18 -15.70
N PRO A 224 -7.57 -3.40 -15.07
CA PRO A 224 -8.57 -2.34 -14.94
C PRO A 224 -8.27 -1.26 -13.92
N VAL A 225 -7.20 -1.35 -13.12
CA VAL A 225 -6.84 -0.31 -12.15
C VAL A 225 -6.39 0.95 -12.88
N GLU A 226 -6.98 2.08 -12.48
CA GLU A 226 -6.74 3.41 -13.06
C GLU A 226 -6.18 4.41 -12.02
N ILE A 227 -6.38 4.13 -10.71
CA ILE A 227 -5.85 4.92 -9.59
C ILE A 227 -5.29 3.99 -8.53
#